data_c30495b585c91b17ea05b32e977a2e6b
#
_entry.id   c30495b585c91b17ea05b32e977a2e6b
#
_cell.length_a   1.000
_cell.length_b   1.000
_cell.length_c   1.000
_cell.angle_alpha   90.00
_cell.angle_beta   90.00
_cell.angle_gamma   90.00
#
_symmetry.space_group_name_H-M   'P 1'
#
loop_
_entity.id
_entity.type
_entity.pdbx_description
1 polymer ?
#
loop_
_entity_poly.entity_id
_entity_poly.type
_entity_poly.pdbx_seq_one_letter_code
_entity_poly.pdbx_strand_id
1 'polypeptide(L)'
;MSTHRFILEPYKGIATRHTCPECHKKRSFARYIDTEGKIEFPPYVGRCNHEQSCGYHFTPKDFFEKNPEKNETFTKDDTISYKKREMPKPLPTSYIDENIMRSSQKCYEANNLFLFLSSQFGETATLSLMEKYHVGTSKHWTGATVFWQVDNQGKVRTGKVMLYYPETGKRVKEPYNHISWVHSLIPHKDFNLCQCFFGEHLINLNSATL
;
A
#
# COMPACT_ATOMS: atom_id res chain seq x y z
N MET A 1 -7.17 21.37 -2.39
CA MET A 1 -7.33 21.93 -1.04
C MET A 1 -8.48 21.21 -0.36
N SER A 2 -8.36 20.82 0.90
CA SER A 2 -9.41 20.09 1.62
C SER A 2 -10.65 20.97 1.78
N THR A 3 -11.80 20.49 1.33
CA THR A 3 -13.10 21.20 1.40
C THR A 3 -13.83 20.98 2.75
N HIS A 4 -13.15 20.34 3.71
CA HIS A 4 -13.73 20.05 5.01
C HIS A 4 -13.35 21.13 6.03
N ARG A 5 -14.36 21.72 6.69
CA ARG A 5 -14.18 22.71 7.75
C ARG A 5 -13.46 22.13 8.96
N PHE A 6 -13.82 20.93 9.38
CA PHE A 6 -13.20 20.24 10.52
C PHE A 6 -12.19 19.22 10.00
N ILE A 7 -10.92 19.42 10.33
CA ILE A 7 -9.82 18.56 9.92
C ILE A 7 -9.00 18.12 11.12
N LEU A 8 -8.31 16.98 11.00
CA LEU A 8 -7.26 16.66 11.97
C LEU A 8 -6.11 17.64 11.81
N GLU A 9 -5.57 18.12 12.93
CA GLU A 9 -4.43 19.04 12.94
C GLU A 9 -3.28 18.51 12.11
N PRO A 10 -2.83 19.22 11.05
CA PRO A 10 -1.75 18.80 10.19
C PRO A 10 -0.46 18.59 10.96
N TYR A 11 0.33 17.60 10.57
CA TYR A 11 1.62 17.35 11.21
C TYR A 11 2.61 18.46 10.86
N LYS A 12 2.97 19.27 11.85
CA LYS A 12 4.00 20.33 11.75
C LYS A 12 5.13 20.10 12.77
N GLY A 13 5.38 18.83 13.10
CA GLY A 13 6.35 18.45 14.11
C GLY A 13 5.71 17.90 15.39
N ILE A 14 6.54 17.56 16.38
CA ILE A 14 6.14 16.88 17.63
C ILE A 14 5.10 17.68 18.43
N ALA A 15 5.17 19.00 18.36
CA ALA A 15 4.24 19.90 19.07
C ALA A 15 2.78 19.72 18.67
N THR A 16 2.51 19.26 17.43
CA THR A 16 1.16 19.01 16.91
C THR A 16 0.66 17.59 17.19
N ARG A 17 1.30 16.86 18.09
CA ARG A 17 0.88 15.51 18.50
C ARG A 17 0.79 15.45 20.02
N HIS A 18 -0.37 15.00 20.46
CA HIS A 18 -0.79 15.03 21.85
C HIS A 18 -0.77 13.63 22.48
N THR A 19 -0.99 13.56 23.78
CA THR A 19 -1.20 12.30 24.49
C THR A 19 -2.61 11.80 24.20
N CYS A 20 -2.75 10.53 23.81
CA CYS A 20 -4.06 9.93 23.60
C CYS A 20 -4.84 9.83 24.91
N PRO A 21 -6.11 10.25 24.98
CA PRO A 21 -6.90 10.17 26.20
C PRO A 21 -7.25 8.73 26.62
N GLU A 22 -7.23 7.78 25.70
CA GLU A 22 -7.55 6.37 25.95
C GLU A 22 -6.31 5.54 26.30
N CYS A 23 -5.32 5.46 25.40
CA CYS A 23 -4.14 4.61 25.64
C CYS A 23 -2.99 5.33 26.34
N HIS A 24 -3.11 6.60 26.66
CA HIS A 24 -2.14 7.46 27.37
C HIS A 24 -0.74 7.53 26.71
N LYS A 25 -0.59 7.02 25.49
CA LYS A 25 0.68 7.13 24.76
C LYS A 25 0.91 8.57 24.33
N LYS A 26 2.10 9.08 24.63
CA LYS A 26 2.54 10.42 24.24
C LYS A 26 2.73 10.51 22.72
N ARG A 27 2.45 11.67 22.14
CA ARG A 27 2.68 11.98 20.72
C ARG A 27 1.96 11.07 19.71
N SER A 28 0.87 10.47 20.15
CA SER A 28 0.07 9.52 19.35
C SER A 28 -1.32 9.99 18.99
N PHE A 29 -1.66 11.22 19.33
CA PHE A 29 -3.01 11.73 19.17
C PHE A 29 -3.04 13.04 18.36
N ALA A 30 -3.83 13.08 17.29
CA ALA A 30 -4.13 14.28 16.51
C ALA A 30 -5.52 14.82 16.91
N ARG A 31 -5.61 16.12 17.23
CA ARG A 31 -6.87 16.77 17.55
C ARG A 31 -7.58 17.24 16.30
N TYR A 32 -8.89 17.37 16.35
CA TYR A 32 -9.63 18.10 15.34
C TYR A 32 -9.52 19.60 15.57
N ILE A 33 -9.39 20.33 14.48
CA ILE A 33 -9.39 21.79 14.43
C ILE A 33 -10.46 22.30 13.47
N ASP A 34 -11.04 23.46 13.78
CA ASP A 34 -11.90 24.21 12.87
C ASP A 34 -11.03 25.12 12.00
N THR A 35 -11.05 24.92 10.70
CA THR A 35 -10.28 25.74 9.74
C THR A 35 -10.78 27.19 9.67
N GLU A 36 -12.02 27.45 10.09
CA GLU A 36 -12.61 28.79 10.18
C GLU A 36 -12.37 29.47 11.53
N GLY A 37 -11.82 28.74 12.51
CA GLY A 37 -11.49 29.27 13.83
C GLY A 37 -12.71 29.68 14.70
N LYS A 38 -13.92 29.26 14.34
CA LYS A 38 -15.14 29.59 15.05
C LYS A 38 -15.42 28.68 16.24
N ILE A 39 -14.90 27.45 16.21
CA ILE A 39 -15.11 26.42 17.23
C ILE A 39 -13.78 25.90 17.74
N GLU A 40 -13.58 25.94 19.04
CA GLU A 40 -12.49 25.26 19.72
C GLU A 40 -13.00 23.94 20.29
N PHE A 41 -12.47 22.84 19.77
CA PHE A 41 -12.81 21.50 20.26
C PHE A 41 -12.07 21.19 21.56
N PRO A 42 -12.74 20.48 22.50
CA PRO A 42 -12.07 19.95 23.67
C PRO A 42 -10.90 19.02 23.31
N PRO A 43 -9.89 18.89 24.19
CA PRO A 43 -8.65 18.16 23.89
C PRO A 43 -8.83 16.67 23.63
N TYR A 44 -9.99 16.10 23.88
CA TYR A 44 -10.33 14.70 23.62
C TYR A 44 -10.96 14.48 22.24
N VAL A 45 -11.33 15.53 21.50
CA VAL A 45 -11.89 15.41 20.15
C VAL A 45 -10.75 15.22 19.16
N GLY A 46 -10.59 14.01 18.62
CA GLY A 46 -9.45 13.67 17.80
C GLY A 46 -9.32 12.19 17.53
N ARG A 47 -8.17 11.79 16.98
CA ARG A 47 -7.88 10.40 16.59
C ARG A 47 -6.52 9.96 17.07
N CYS A 48 -6.45 8.75 17.59
CA CYS A 48 -5.20 8.08 17.94
C CYS A 48 -4.54 7.48 16.69
N ASN A 49 -3.23 7.66 16.54
CA ASN A 49 -2.48 7.07 15.43
C ASN A 49 -2.27 5.55 15.58
N HIS A 50 -2.52 4.98 16.76
CA HIS A 50 -2.48 3.54 17.00
C HIS A 50 -3.84 2.92 16.70
N GLU A 51 -4.22 2.90 15.43
CA GLU A 51 -5.54 2.48 14.96
C GLU A 51 -5.88 1.03 15.35
N GLN A 52 -4.93 0.10 15.20
CA GLN A 52 -5.16 -1.31 15.47
C GLN A 52 -5.13 -1.66 16.97
N SER A 53 -4.31 -0.97 17.78
CA SER A 53 -4.12 -1.31 19.19
C SER A 53 -4.92 -0.46 20.17
N CYS A 54 -5.35 0.74 19.76
CA CYS A 54 -6.14 1.66 20.58
C CYS A 54 -7.49 1.96 19.93
N GLY A 55 -7.48 2.35 18.63
CA GLY A 55 -8.69 2.63 17.86
C GLY A 55 -9.45 3.89 18.28
N TYR A 56 -8.97 4.67 19.27
CA TYR A 56 -9.69 5.84 19.74
C TYR A 56 -9.87 6.86 18.63
N HIS A 57 -11.12 7.17 18.33
CA HIS A 57 -11.51 8.18 17.36
C HIS A 57 -12.81 8.83 17.80
N PHE A 58 -12.73 10.06 18.34
CA PHE A 58 -13.87 10.88 18.71
C PHE A 58 -13.99 12.02 17.71
N THR A 59 -15.03 11.98 16.89
CA THR A 59 -15.19 12.91 15.76
C THR A 59 -15.90 14.20 16.16
N PRO A 60 -15.80 15.28 15.37
CA PRO A 60 -16.64 16.46 15.53
C PRO A 60 -18.13 16.13 15.53
N LYS A 61 -18.57 15.14 14.74
CA LYS A 61 -19.96 14.68 14.72
C LYS A 61 -20.38 14.12 16.09
N ASP A 62 -19.56 13.22 16.67
CA ASP A 62 -19.83 12.66 18.00
C ASP A 62 -19.88 13.75 19.08
N PHE A 63 -19.04 14.80 18.92
CA PHE A 63 -19.04 15.94 19.83
C PHE A 63 -20.35 16.73 19.77
N PHE A 64 -20.85 17.04 18.58
CA PHE A 64 -22.11 17.79 18.42
C PHE A 64 -23.32 16.94 18.78
N GLU A 65 -23.31 15.65 18.56
CA GLU A 65 -24.38 14.75 19.03
C GLU A 65 -24.50 14.74 20.56
N LYS A 66 -23.37 14.86 21.28
CA LYS A 66 -23.34 14.91 22.74
C LYS A 66 -23.57 16.33 23.33
N ASN A 67 -23.42 17.35 22.52
CA ASN A 67 -23.58 18.77 22.93
C ASN A 67 -24.46 19.52 21.93
N PRO A 68 -25.75 19.22 21.88
CA PRO A 68 -26.66 19.80 20.88
C PRO A 68 -26.77 21.32 21.01
N GLU A 69 -26.58 21.90 22.20
CA GLU A 69 -26.59 23.36 22.45
C GLU A 69 -25.43 24.08 21.73
N LYS A 70 -24.34 23.39 21.41
CA LYS A 70 -23.22 23.95 20.65
C LYS A 70 -23.40 23.83 19.14
N ASN A 71 -24.46 23.18 18.72
CA ASN A 71 -24.82 23.01 17.31
C ASN A 71 -25.65 24.19 16.76
N GLU A 72 -26.19 25.05 17.62
CA GLU A 72 -27.08 26.18 17.24
C GLU A 72 -26.35 27.33 16.53
N THR A 73 -25.02 27.32 16.50
CA THR A 73 -24.21 28.27 15.70
C THR A 73 -24.13 27.91 14.22
N PHE A 74 -24.73 26.80 13.81
CA PHE A 74 -24.86 26.42 12.41
C PHE A 74 -26.21 26.89 11.87
N THR A 75 -26.23 27.96 11.09
CA THR A 75 -27.39 28.31 10.30
C THR A 75 -27.68 27.16 9.32
N LYS A 76 -28.98 26.86 9.13
CA LYS A 76 -29.45 25.78 8.24
C LYS A 76 -28.98 25.90 6.78
N ASP A 77 -28.31 26.98 6.41
CA ASP A 77 -27.71 27.21 5.10
C ASP A 77 -26.36 26.54 4.93
N ASP A 78 -25.68 26.13 6.02
CA ASP A 78 -24.42 25.39 5.98
C ASP A 78 -24.61 23.86 5.89
N THR A 79 -25.82 23.37 5.76
CA THR A 79 -26.07 22.00 5.31
C THR A 79 -25.63 21.88 3.86
N ILE A 80 -24.33 21.80 3.67
CA ILE A 80 -23.79 21.23 2.43
C ILE A 80 -24.43 19.85 2.34
N SER A 81 -25.49 19.81 1.52
CA SER A 81 -26.06 18.56 1.05
C SER A 81 -24.89 17.67 0.69
N TYR A 82 -24.61 16.65 1.51
CA TYR A 82 -23.72 15.57 1.13
C TYR A 82 -24.39 14.89 -0.07
N LYS A 83 -24.25 15.48 -1.24
CA LYS A 83 -24.36 14.70 -2.46
C LYS A 83 -23.37 13.58 -2.23
N LYS A 84 -23.91 12.41 -1.88
CA LYS A 84 -23.17 11.14 -1.87
C LYS A 84 -22.34 11.17 -3.15
N ARG A 85 -21.04 11.47 -3.02
CA ARG A 85 -20.16 11.45 -4.18
C ARG A 85 -20.37 10.08 -4.74
N GLU A 86 -20.99 10.00 -5.90
CA GLU A 86 -20.96 8.75 -6.65
C GLU A 86 -19.50 8.42 -6.75
N MET A 87 -19.12 7.33 -6.08
CA MET A 87 -17.75 6.83 -6.19
C MET A 87 -17.50 6.67 -7.68
N PRO A 88 -16.47 7.31 -8.25
CA PRO A 88 -16.18 7.15 -9.66
C PRO A 88 -16.12 5.64 -9.90
N LYS A 89 -16.81 5.18 -10.96
CA LYS A 89 -16.79 3.77 -11.31
C LYS A 89 -15.34 3.32 -11.33
N PRO A 90 -15.00 2.22 -10.64
CA PRO A 90 -13.62 1.77 -10.59
C PRO A 90 -13.15 1.58 -12.04
N LEU A 91 -12.02 2.18 -12.36
CA LEU A 91 -11.40 2.00 -13.67
C LEU A 91 -11.09 0.51 -13.87
N PRO A 92 -11.23 -0.01 -15.08
CA PRO A 92 -10.89 -1.40 -15.36
C PRO A 92 -9.42 -1.64 -15.02
N THR A 93 -9.13 -2.81 -14.42
CA THR A 93 -7.77 -3.19 -14.06
C THR A 93 -6.91 -3.34 -15.32
N SER A 94 -5.72 -2.75 -15.29
CA SER A 94 -4.72 -2.94 -16.35
C SER A 94 -3.92 -4.22 -16.10
N TYR A 95 -3.50 -4.86 -17.18
CA TYR A 95 -2.68 -6.08 -17.15
C TYR A 95 -1.43 -5.88 -17.99
N ILE A 96 -0.36 -6.57 -17.62
CA ILE A 96 0.86 -6.65 -18.42
C ILE A 96 0.73 -7.81 -19.41
N ASP A 97 1.24 -7.63 -20.62
CA ASP A 97 1.28 -8.70 -21.62
C ASP A 97 2.10 -9.90 -21.09
N GLU A 98 1.51 -11.08 -21.16
CA GLU A 98 2.15 -12.32 -20.72
C GLU A 98 3.48 -12.58 -21.42
N ASN A 99 3.62 -12.16 -22.68
CA ASN A 99 4.87 -12.30 -23.43
C ASN A 99 6.04 -11.56 -22.76
N ILE A 100 5.77 -10.44 -22.08
CA ILE A 100 6.79 -9.71 -21.32
C ILE A 100 7.26 -10.56 -20.14
N MET A 101 6.34 -11.19 -19.41
CA MET A 101 6.66 -12.12 -18.34
C MET A 101 7.48 -13.32 -18.88
N ARG A 102 6.97 -14.00 -19.90
CA ARG A 102 7.62 -15.17 -20.51
C ARG A 102 9.01 -14.84 -21.04
N SER A 103 9.20 -13.66 -21.62
CA SER A 103 10.50 -13.22 -22.13
C SER A 103 11.57 -13.02 -21.06
N SER A 104 11.16 -12.82 -19.81
CA SER A 104 12.05 -12.69 -18.64
C SER A 104 12.44 -14.04 -18.03
N GLN A 105 11.69 -15.12 -18.30
CA GLN A 105 11.90 -16.46 -17.74
C GLN A 105 13.01 -17.20 -18.50
N LYS A 106 14.18 -16.58 -18.58
CA LYS A 106 15.38 -17.08 -19.24
C LYS A 106 16.63 -16.39 -18.69
N CYS A 107 17.80 -16.82 -19.14
CA CYS A 107 19.09 -16.27 -18.73
C CYS A 107 19.27 -16.28 -17.21
N TYR A 108 18.88 -17.37 -16.57
CA TYR A 108 19.00 -17.53 -15.12
C TYR A 108 20.45 -17.55 -14.64
N GLU A 109 21.38 -17.97 -15.49
CA GLU A 109 22.84 -17.91 -15.25
C GLU A 109 23.34 -16.48 -14.95
N ALA A 110 22.60 -15.47 -15.40
CA ALA A 110 22.88 -14.04 -15.11
C ALA A 110 22.07 -13.48 -13.93
N ASN A 111 21.25 -14.30 -13.26
CA ASN A 111 20.36 -13.85 -12.18
C ASN A 111 21.00 -14.13 -10.81
N ASN A 112 21.31 -13.08 -10.06
CA ASN A 112 22.03 -13.20 -8.78
C ASN A 112 21.27 -14.05 -7.74
N LEU A 113 19.93 -13.93 -7.67
CA LEU A 113 19.16 -14.74 -6.75
C LEU A 113 19.15 -16.21 -7.16
N PHE A 114 19.07 -16.49 -8.46
CA PHE A 114 19.17 -17.85 -8.98
C PHE A 114 20.52 -18.47 -8.63
N LEU A 115 21.61 -17.74 -8.83
CA LEU A 115 22.97 -18.22 -8.48
C LEU A 115 23.06 -18.57 -6.98
N PHE A 116 22.56 -17.68 -6.12
CA PHE A 116 22.54 -17.96 -4.69
C PHE A 116 21.70 -19.18 -4.35
N LEU A 117 20.46 -19.27 -4.84
CA LEU A 117 19.57 -20.40 -4.53
C LEU A 117 20.13 -21.72 -5.08
N SER A 118 20.73 -21.71 -6.29
CA SER A 118 21.36 -22.88 -6.88
C SER A 118 22.54 -23.39 -6.05
N SER A 119 23.31 -22.50 -5.44
CA SER A 119 24.39 -22.91 -4.54
C SER A 119 23.86 -23.55 -3.24
N GLN A 120 22.64 -23.27 -2.81
CA GLN A 120 22.04 -23.83 -1.59
C GLN A 120 21.24 -25.12 -1.85
N PHE A 121 20.50 -25.19 -2.96
CA PHE A 121 19.48 -26.20 -3.20
C PHE A 121 19.73 -27.03 -4.48
N GLY A 122 20.75 -26.66 -5.24
CA GLY A 122 21.04 -27.24 -6.56
C GLY A 122 20.23 -26.56 -7.68
N GLU A 123 20.78 -26.62 -8.88
CA GLU A 123 20.27 -25.93 -10.06
C GLU A 123 18.88 -26.43 -10.47
N THR A 124 18.70 -27.77 -10.55
CA THR A 124 17.43 -28.38 -10.97
C THR A 124 16.26 -27.98 -10.07
N ALA A 125 16.45 -28.02 -8.75
CA ALA A 125 15.41 -27.61 -7.79
C ALA A 125 15.11 -26.12 -7.90
N THR A 126 16.14 -25.31 -8.07
CA THR A 126 16.00 -23.85 -8.22
C THR A 126 15.25 -23.50 -9.50
N LEU A 127 15.59 -24.11 -10.64
CA LEU A 127 14.86 -23.91 -11.90
C LEU A 127 13.37 -24.24 -11.75
N SER A 128 13.05 -25.38 -11.16
CA SER A 128 11.66 -25.79 -10.91
C SER A 128 10.90 -24.76 -10.08
N LEU A 129 11.54 -24.16 -9.07
CA LEU A 129 10.93 -23.10 -8.25
C LEU A 129 10.75 -21.79 -9.03
N MET A 130 11.76 -21.38 -9.82
CA MET A 130 11.67 -20.17 -10.65
C MET A 130 10.51 -20.26 -11.65
N GLU A 131 10.35 -21.41 -12.31
CA GLU A 131 9.26 -21.66 -13.24
C GLU A 131 7.91 -21.69 -12.52
N LYS A 132 7.81 -22.47 -11.44
CA LYS A 132 6.58 -22.63 -10.65
C LYS A 132 6.03 -21.30 -10.14
N TYR A 133 6.90 -20.39 -9.67
CA TYR A 133 6.52 -19.11 -9.09
C TYR A 133 6.59 -17.93 -10.07
N HIS A 134 6.80 -18.20 -11.36
CA HIS A 134 6.97 -17.18 -12.38
C HIS A 134 8.01 -16.13 -11.98
N VAL A 135 9.20 -16.59 -11.58
CA VAL A 135 10.32 -15.69 -11.31
C VAL A 135 11.18 -15.58 -12.57
N GLY A 136 11.61 -14.39 -12.92
CA GLY A 136 12.38 -14.14 -14.11
C GLY A 136 13.66 -13.33 -13.85
N THR A 137 14.46 -13.12 -14.91
CA THR A 137 15.64 -12.26 -14.93
C THR A 137 15.26 -10.90 -15.51
N SER A 138 15.59 -9.82 -14.84
CA SER A 138 15.32 -8.46 -15.31
C SER A 138 16.59 -7.79 -15.83
N LYS A 139 16.46 -7.10 -16.96
CA LYS A 139 17.55 -6.30 -17.54
C LYS A 139 17.66 -4.88 -16.91
N HIS A 140 16.80 -4.55 -15.96
CA HIS A 140 16.78 -3.21 -15.34
C HIS A 140 18.09 -2.93 -14.56
N TRP A 141 18.58 -3.92 -13.84
CA TRP A 141 19.94 -3.94 -13.29
C TRP A 141 20.59 -5.29 -13.63
N THR A 142 21.90 -5.29 -13.81
CA THR A 142 22.65 -6.53 -14.05
C THR A 142 22.46 -7.50 -12.89
N GLY A 143 21.99 -8.71 -13.15
CA GLY A 143 21.72 -9.73 -12.13
C GLY A 143 20.39 -9.60 -11.41
N ALA A 144 19.52 -8.64 -11.79
CA ALA A 144 18.26 -8.44 -11.11
C ALA A 144 17.23 -9.54 -11.39
N THR A 145 16.42 -9.79 -10.37
CA THR A 145 15.33 -10.75 -10.38
C THR A 145 14.00 -10.02 -10.51
N VAL A 146 13.05 -10.55 -11.27
CA VAL A 146 11.65 -10.09 -11.30
C VAL A 146 10.73 -11.15 -10.73
N PHE A 147 9.92 -10.78 -9.75
CA PHE A 147 8.87 -11.61 -9.13
C PHE A 147 7.54 -11.19 -9.73
N TRP A 148 6.97 -12.03 -10.57
CA TRP A 148 5.71 -11.72 -11.22
C TRP A 148 4.50 -11.99 -10.33
N GLN A 149 3.57 -11.07 -10.33
CA GLN A 149 2.27 -11.22 -9.71
C GLN A 149 1.27 -11.67 -10.78
N VAL A 150 0.91 -12.93 -10.74
CA VAL A 150 -0.07 -13.56 -11.61
C VAL A 150 -1.25 -13.98 -10.75
N ASP A 151 -2.44 -13.54 -11.13
CA ASP A 151 -3.66 -13.83 -10.38
C ASP A 151 -4.18 -15.27 -10.64
N ASN A 152 -5.22 -15.66 -9.93
CA ASN A 152 -5.85 -16.97 -10.03
C ASN A 152 -6.52 -17.25 -11.39
N GLN A 153 -6.63 -16.21 -12.27
CA GLN A 153 -7.12 -16.34 -13.64
C GLN A 153 -5.97 -16.41 -14.66
N GLY A 154 -4.71 -16.41 -14.20
CA GLY A 154 -3.52 -16.39 -15.03
C GLY A 154 -3.19 -15.03 -15.63
N LYS A 155 -3.83 -13.94 -15.17
CA LYS A 155 -3.55 -12.58 -15.66
C LYS A 155 -2.37 -11.96 -14.92
N VAL A 156 -1.44 -11.38 -15.68
CA VAL A 156 -0.24 -10.74 -15.12
C VAL A 156 -0.59 -9.33 -14.66
N ARG A 157 -0.57 -9.11 -13.34
CA ARG A 157 -0.89 -7.83 -12.71
C ARG A 157 0.28 -6.86 -12.75
N THR A 158 1.44 -7.32 -12.33
CA THR A 158 2.71 -6.58 -12.37
C THR A 158 3.87 -7.52 -12.05
N GLY A 159 5.09 -6.99 -11.98
CA GLY A 159 6.28 -7.69 -11.49
C GLY A 159 7.09 -6.77 -10.59
N LYS A 160 7.61 -7.31 -9.49
CA LYS A 160 8.52 -6.60 -8.60
C LYS A 160 9.95 -6.94 -8.95
N VAL A 161 10.73 -5.94 -9.34
CA VAL A 161 12.16 -6.09 -9.69
C VAL A 161 13.00 -5.79 -8.47
N MET A 162 13.91 -6.69 -8.12
CA MET A 162 14.83 -6.54 -7.00
C MET A 162 16.21 -7.07 -7.35
N LEU A 163 17.25 -6.49 -6.72
CA LEU A 163 18.63 -6.92 -6.88
C LEU A 163 19.14 -7.57 -5.58
N TYR A 164 19.88 -8.65 -5.73
CA TYR A 164 20.46 -9.43 -4.63
C TYR A 164 21.97 -9.60 -4.80
N TYR A 165 22.66 -9.81 -3.71
CA TYR A 165 24.05 -10.27 -3.72
C TYR A 165 24.07 -11.78 -3.96
N PRO A 166 24.78 -12.27 -5.01
CA PRO A 166 24.79 -13.70 -5.34
C PRO A 166 25.48 -14.58 -4.28
N GLU A 167 26.36 -13.99 -3.46
CA GLU A 167 27.08 -14.70 -2.40
C GLU A 167 26.24 -14.92 -1.14
N THR A 168 25.31 -13.99 -0.85
CA THR A 168 24.59 -13.95 0.45
C THR A 168 23.07 -14.06 0.32
N GLY A 169 22.50 -13.91 -0.86
CA GLY A 169 21.08 -13.85 -1.09
C GLY A 169 20.39 -12.63 -0.44
N LYS A 170 21.15 -11.69 0.11
CA LYS A 170 20.63 -10.46 0.72
C LYS A 170 20.32 -9.43 -0.35
N ARG A 171 19.28 -8.61 -0.11
CA ARG A 171 18.94 -7.50 -1.02
C ARG A 171 20.04 -6.44 -1.04
N VAL A 172 20.36 -5.93 -2.22
CA VAL A 172 21.24 -4.78 -2.39
C VAL A 172 20.49 -3.52 -1.97
N LYS A 173 21.01 -2.79 -0.97
CA LYS A 173 20.41 -1.59 -0.39
C LYS A 173 21.26 -0.33 -0.60
N GLU A 174 22.56 -0.49 -0.91
CA GLU A 174 23.49 0.58 -1.15
C GLU A 174 23.79 0.74 -2.65
N PRO A 175 23.97 1.97 -3.17
CA PRO A 175 23.79 3.27 -2.50
C PRO A 175 22.33 3.66 -2.31
N TYR A 176 21.38 2.86 -2.83
CA TYR A 176 19.93 2.99 -2.66
C TYR A 176 19.26 1.61 -2.73
N ASN A 177 18.00 1.52 -2.29
CA ASN A 177 17.24 0.28 -2.39
C ASN A 177 16.96 -0.06 -3.86
N HIS A 178 17.52 -1.17 -4.35
CA HIS A 178 17.28 -1.65 -5.71
C HIS A 178 15.93 -2.39 -5.78
N ILE A 179 14.85 -1.61 -5.78
CA ILE A 179 13.47 -2.09 -5.91
C ILE A 179 12.78 -1.24 -6.97
N SER A 180 12.18 -1.90 -7.95
CA SER A 180 11.35 -1.25 -8.98
C SER A 180 10.13 -2.12 -9.30
N TRP A 181 9.23 -1.58 -10.12
CA TRP A 181 8.01 -2.28 -10.54
C TRP A 181 7.91 -2.28 -12.07
N VAL A 182 7.55 -3.41 -12.64
CA VAL A 182 7.49 -3.56 -14.11
C VAL A 182 6.53 -2.56 -14.73
N HIS A 183 5.35 -2.33 -14.14
CA HIS A 183 4.40 -1.35 -14.66
C HIS A 183 4.93 0.09 -14.68
N SER A 184 5.94 0.42 -13.85
CA SER A 184 6.61 1.72 -13.88
C SER A 184 7.73 1.81 -14.91
N LEU A 185 8.21 0.65 -15.42
CA LEU A 185 9.30 0.55 -16.40
C LEU A 185 8.79 0.42 -17.84
N ILE A 186 7.53 0.06 -18.00
CA ILE A 186 6.89 -0.08 -19.31
C ILE A 186 6.14 1.23 -19.62
N PRO A 187 6.27 1.78 -20.84
CA PRO A 187 5.54 2.99 -21.23
C PRO A 187 4.04 2.66 -21.33
N HIS A 188 3.29 2.98 -20.28
CA HIS A 188 1.85 2.92 -20.26
C HIS A 188 1.26 4.29 -19.91
N LYS A 189 0.31 4.74 -20.70
CA LYS A 189 -0.55 5.87 -20.34
C LYS A 189 -1.68 5.32 -19.47
N ASP A 190 -1.82 5.83 -18.24
CA ASP A 190 -2.94 5.53 -17.33
C ASP A 190 -3.05 4.05 -16.89
N PHE A 191 -1.92 3.44 -16.44
CA PHE A 191 -1.95 2.07 -15.91
C PHE A 191 -2.68 2.02 -14.57
N ASN A 192 -3.87 1.41 -14.56
CA ASN A 192 -4.64 1.17 -13.33
C ASN A 192 -4.19 -0.12 -12.64
N LEU A 193 -3.24 0.01 -11.71
CA LEU A 193 -2.67 -1.11 -10.98
C LEU A 193 -3.66 -1.68 -9.95
N CYS A 194 -3.94 -2.98 -10.08
CA CYS A 194 -4.58 -3.77 -9.04
C CYS A 194 -3.68 -4.97 -8.74
N GLN A 195 -2.94 -4.91 -7.64
CA GLN A 195 -2.00 -5.97 -7.24
C GLN A 195 -2.73 -7.24 -6.79
N CYS A 196 -2.06 -8.38 -6.95
CA CYS A 196 -2.43 -9.66 -6.36
C CYS A 196 -1.24 -10.23 -5.55
N PHE A 197 -1.42 -11.35 -4.87
CA PHE A 197 -0.34 -11.97 -4.12
C PHE A 197 0.70 -12.62 -5.06
N PHE A 198 1.95 -12.59 -4.65
CA PHE A 198 2.97 -13.41 -5.30
C PHE A 198 2.65 -14.89 -5.07
N GLY A 199 2.57 -15.65 -6.16
CA GLY A 199 2.17 -17.06 -6.11
C GLY A 199 0.65 -17.28 -6.04
N GLU A 200 -0.19 -16.26 -6.21
CA GLU A 200 -1.66 -16.40 -6.18
C GLU A 200 -2.19 -17.43 -7.19
N HIS A 201 -1.58 -17.52 -8.38
CA HIS A 201 -1.91 -18.52 -9.41
C HIS A 201 -1.75 -19.98 -8.93
N LEU A 202 -1.05 -20.21 -7.81
CA LEU A 202 -0.87 -21.54 -7.21
C LEU A 202 -1.96 -21.86 -6.18
N ILE A 203 -2.80 -20.89 -5.81
CA ILE A 203 -3.87 -21.09 -4.84
C ILE A 203 -5.02 -21.81 -5.54
N ASN A 204 -5.28 -23.05 -5.13
CA ASN A 204 -6.45 -23.78 -5.57
C ASN A 204 -7.64 -23.44 -4.66
N LEU A 205 -8.51 -22.54 -5.13
CA LEU A 205 -9.70 -22.13 -4.39
C LEU A 205 -10.71 -23.26 -4.16
N ASN A 206 -10.62 -24.35 -4.94
CA ASN A 206 -11.51 -25.52 -4.82
C ASN A 206 -11.05 -26.51 -3.73
N SER A 207 -9.85 -26.36 -3.18
CA SER A 207 -9.32 -27.23 -2.11
C SER A 207 -9.39 -26.60 -0.72
N ALA A 208 -9.93 -25.41 -0.57
CA ALA A 208 -10.18 -24.77 0.70
C ALA A 208 -11.48 -25.30 1.34
N THR A 209 -11.50 -26.59 1.67
CA THR A 209 -12.42 -27.12 2.68
C THR A 209 -11.75 -26.89 4.03
N LEU A 210 -12.30 -25.96 4.80
CA LEU A 210 -12.02 -25.81 6.23
C LEU A 210 -12.49 -27.04 7.00
#